data_7f7327e123587e48f065a63dddf39248
#
_entry.id   7f7327e123587e48f065a63dddf39248
#
_cell.length_a   1.000
_cell.length_b   1.000
_cell.length_c   1.000
_cell.angle_alpha   90.00
_cell.angle_beta   90.00
_cell.angle_gamma   90.00
#
_symmetry.space_group_name_H-M   'P 1'
#
loop_
_entity.id
_entity.type
_entity.pdbx_description
1 polymer ?
#
loop_
_entity_poly.entity_id
_entity_poly.type
_entity_poly.pdbx_seq_one_letter_code
_entity_poly.pdbx_strand_id
1 'polypeptide(L)'
;MKRSKIALALTVAVSMLSLTACNDDDDSPASNQQPTYLSEGNYSLDTVENSSSIKVMTYNMTNVQGKTATATAMVLFPQVARPKDGYRVVVWEHGTVGGGDDCAPSKNVIHPRFKILADSLLAAGYVVVAPDYEGLGTPGIHPYLNFSSAAKSALSAVQAAKDHYGKQLNGAWMSVGQSQGGHASLATAEYANTDTTYKGAVAGAPASSLGKIILEVAPAALADIEARETAANIPLEFRTSVDTYATLLAYAALTGVGIKAYEPRFNYQDIFQSRAKSLAEFAEG
;
A
#
# COMPACT_ATOMS: atom_id res chain seq x y z
N MET A 1 61.81 -19.20 -24.85
CA MET A 1 62.28 -18.84 -26.20
C MET A 1 61.11 -18.82 -27.17
N LYS A 2 61.15 -17.84 -28.09
CA LYS A 2 60.27 -17.56 -29.25
C LYS A 2 58.86 -17.00 -28.97
N ARG A 3 58.79 -15.69 -29.11
CA ARG A 3 57.60 -14.89 -29.35
C ARG A 3 57.10 -15.12 -30.78
N SER A 4 55.77 -15.22 -30.97
CA SER A 4 55.19 -15.06 -32.30
C SER A 4 54.11 -13.98 -32.22
N LYS A 5 54.31 -12.92 -33.01
CA LYS A 5 53.39 -11.81 -33.18
C LYS A 5 52.45 -12.16 -34.34
N ILE A 6 51.14 -12.00 -34.15
CA ILE A 6 50.17 -12.01 -35.23
C ILE A 6 49.57 -10.61 -35.28
N ALA A 7 49.82 -9.93 -36.40
CA ALA A 7 49.24 -8.64 -36.74
C ALA A 7 47.81 -8.84 -37.30
N LEU A 8 46.86 -8.07 -36.79
CA LEU A 8 45.49 -8.03 -37.30
C LEU A 8 45.34 -6.76 -38.16
N ALA A 9 45.06 -6.96 -39.43
CA ALA A 9 44.86 -5.88 -40.39
C ALA A 9 43.42 -5.32 -40.22
N LEU A 10 43.36 -3.98 -40.07
CA LEU A 10 42.14 -3.19 -40.05
C LEU A 10 41.72 -2.87 -41.50
N THR A 11 40.58 -3.37 -41.95
CA THR A 11 39.94 -2.94 -43.21
C THR A 11 38.83 -1.97 -42.88
N VAL A 12 39.03 -0.69 -43.22
CA VAL A 12 37.99 0.37 -43.11
C VAL A 12 37.18 0.34 -44.39
N ALA A 13 35.87 0.00 -44.27
CA ALA A 13 34.91 0.19 -45.36
C ALA A 13 34.12 1.49 -45.08
N VAL A 14 34.39 2.50 -45.91
CA VAL A 14 33.62 3.75 -45.96
C VAL A 14 32.39 3.50 -46.82
N SER A 15 31.19 3.49 -46.21
CA SER A 15 29.92 3.50 -46.94
C SER A 15 29.35 4.92 -46.90
N MET A 16 29.14 5.51 -48.08
CA MET A 16 28.53 6.83 -48.26
C MET A 16 27.08 6.85 -47.81
N LEU A 17 26.76 7.82 -46.97
CA LEU A 17 25.38 8.16 -46.62
C LEU A 17 24.76 8.96 -47.77
N SER A 18 23.66 8.45 -48.30
CA SER A 18 22.68 9.23 -49.04
C SER A 18 21.69 9.88 -48.05
N LEU A 19 21.78 11.21 -48.00
CA LEU A 19 20.79 12.05 -47.32
C LEU A 19 19.48 12.05 -48.13
N THR A 20 18.43 11.47 -47.61
CA THR A 20 17.06 11.79 -48.02
C THR A 20 16.42 12.58 -46.91
N ALA A 21 15.96 13.78 -47.28
CA ALA A 21 15.34 14.77 -46.40
C ALA A 21 13.95 14.36 -46.00
N CYS A 22 13.63 14.64 -44.75
CA CYS A 22 12.40 15.13 -44.12
C CYS A 22 11.06 14.64 -44.66
N ASN A 23 10.39 13.87 -43.82
CA ASN A 23 8.98 14.10 -43.50
C ASN A 23 8.88 14.15 -41.99
N ASP A 24 8.38 15.25 -41.47
CA ASP A 24 7.96 15.43 -40.08
C ASP A 24 6.64 14.67 -39.89
N ASP A 25 6.76 13.38 -39.56
CA ASP A 25 5.71 12.63 -38.91
C ASP A 25 6.18 12.44 -37.46
N ASP A 26 5.51 13.15 -36.55
CA ASP A 26 5.65 13.08 -35.10
C ASP A 26 5.17 11.70 -34.59
N ASP A 27 5.84 10.64 -35.00
CA ASP A 27 5.69 9.32 -34.41
C ASP A 27 6.65 9.21 -33.19
N SER A 28 6.36 10.01 -32.17
CA SER A 28 6.78 9.63 -30.83
C SER A 28 6.14 8.28 -30.50
N PRO A 29 6.91 7.24 -30.15
CA PRO A 29 6.32 5.97 -29.78
C PRO A 29 5.37 6.25 -28.61
N ALA A 30 4.08 6.07 -28.84
CA ALA A 30 3.07 6.13 -27.79
C ALA A 30 3.57 5.24 -26.67
N SER A 31 3.88 5.84 -25.52
CA SER A 31 4.27 5.10 -24.34
C SER A 31 3.12 4.14 -24.03
N ASN A 32 3.37 2.86 -24.15
CA ASN A 32 2.39 1.78 -23.91
C ASN A 32 2.17 1.65 -22.39
N GLN A 33 2.07 2.79 -21.70
CA GLN A 33 1.71 2.82 -20.29
C GLN A 33 0.22 2.56 -20.18
N GLN A 34 -0.11 1.48 -19.53
CA GLN A 34 -1.48 1.15 -19.18
C GLN A 34 -2.08 2.31 -18.37
N PRO A 35 -3.35 2.70 -18.63
CA PRO A 35 -3.98 3.78 -17.89
C PRO A 35 -3.98 3.46 -16.39
N THR A 36 -3.69 4.43 -15.56
CA THR A 36 -3.69 4.24 -14.11
C THR A 36 -5.11 4.05 -13.59
N TYR A 37 -6.05 4.92 -13.98
CA TYR A 37 -7.48 4.75 -13.69
C TYR A 37 -8.13 3.73 -14.61
N LEU A 38 -8.99 2.87 -14.04
CA LEU A 38 -9.75 1.87 -14.81
C LEU A 38 -11.26 2.13 -14.76
N SER A 39 -11.84 2.24 -13.57
CA SER A 39 -13.28 2.41 -13.37
C SER A 39 -13.59 2.89 -11.96
N GLU A 40 -14.86 3.27 -11.74
CA GLU A 40 -15.37 3.51 -10.39
C GLU A 40 -16.83 3.06 -10.25
N GLY A 41 -17.21 2.75 -9.01
CA GLY A 41 -18.57 2.45 -8.61
C GLY A 41 -18.97 3.24 -7.35
N ASN A 42 -20.26 3.25 -7.02
CA ASN A 42 -20.72 3.86 -5.77
C ASN A 42 -20.40 2.91 -4.60
N TYR A 43 -19.87 3.48 -3.52
CA TYR A 43 -19.84 2.79 -2.23
C TYR A 43 -21.18 2.98 -1.52
N SER A 44 -21.78 1.91 -1.03
CA SER A 44 -23.14 1.92 -0.47
C SER A 44 -23.30 1.22 0.87
N LEU A 45 -22.20 0.77 1.48
CA LEU A 45 -22.24 -0.01 2.73
C LEU A 45 -22.34 0.87 3.99
N ASP A 46 -21.89 2.13 3.90
CA ASP A 46 -21.93 3.09 5.00
C ASP A 46 -21.88 4.52 4.46
N THR A 47 -22.01 5.51 5.35
CA THR A 47 -21.95 6.94 5.03
C THR A 47 -21.01 7.69 5.95
N VAL A 48 -20.49 8.84 5.49
CA VAL A 48 -19.75 9.82 6.30
C VAL A 48 -20.49 11.15 6.21
N GLU A 49 -20.73 11.82 7.34
CA GLU A 49 -21.65 12.94 7.47
C GLU A 49 -21.33 14.09 6.49
N ASN A 50 -20.06 14.52 6.41
CA ASN A 50 -19.62 15.60 5.55
C ASN A 50 -19.25 15.17 4.10
N SER A 51 -19.64 13.95 3.71
CA SER A 51 -19.38 13.41 2.37
C SER A 51 -20.53 13.74 1.41
N SER A 52 -20.22 14.32 0.25
CA SER A 52 -21.17 14.46 -0.86
C SER A 52 -21.28 13.19 -1.71
N SER A 53 -20.22 12.39 -1.76
CA SER A 53 -20.19 11.09 -2.44
C SER A 53 -19.01 10.25 -1.94
N ILE A 54 -19.21 8.91 -1.95
CA ILE A 54 -18.16 7.93 -1.71
C ILE A 54 -18.16 6.99 -2.91
N LYS A 55 -16.99 6.86 -3.54
CA LYS A 55 -16.76 5.97 -4.69
C LYS A 55 -15.76 4.89 -4.33
N VAL A 56 -15.85 3.75 -4.99
CA VAL A 56 -14.79 2.73 -5.03
C VAL A 56 -14.16 2.82 -6.40
N MET A 57 -12.96 3.34 -6.47
CA MET A 57 -12.16 3.48 -7.68
C MET A 57 -11.31 2.22 -7.86
N THR A 58 -11.25 1.70 -9.09
CA THR A 58 -10.37 0.62 -9.51
C THR A 58 -9.23 1.20 -10.34
N TYR A 59 -7.99 0.82 -10.05
CA TYR A 59 -6.81 1.37 -10.71
C TYR A 59 -5.70 0.33 -10.91
N ASN A 60 -4.78 0.62 -11.82
CA ASN A 60 -3.57 -0.15 -12.04
C ASN A 60 -2.44 0.36 -11.14
N MET A 61 -1.64 -0.57 -10.60
CA MET A 61 -0.41 -0.29 -9.88
C MET A 61 0.69 -1.29 -10.27
N THR A 62 1.93 -0.97 -9.95
CA THR A 62 3.02 -1.94 -10.01
C THR A 62 3.04 -2.72 -8.71
N ASN A 63 2.83 -4.02 -8.78
CA ASN A 63 2.79 -4.91 -7.62
C ASN A 63 4.19 -5.20 -7.05
N VAL A 64 4.23 -5.94 -5.95
CA VAL A 64 5.47 -6.33 -5.26
C VAL A 64 6.43 -7.14 -6.14
N GLN A 65 5.91 -7.82 -7.19
CA GLN A 65 6.67 -8.59 -8.18
C GLN A 65 7.13 -7.74 -9.38
N GLY A 66 6.87 -6.41 -9.38
CA GLY A 66 7.20 -5.53 -10.49
C GLY A 66 6.28 -5.67 -11.72
N LYS A 67 5.13 -6.32 -11.58
CA LYS A 67 4.13 -6.52 -12.64
C LYS A 67 2.95 -5.57 -12.44
N THR A 68 2.22 -5.31 -13.51
CA THR A 68 0.93 -4.59 -13.40
C THR A 68 -0.08 -5.47 -12.64
N ALA A 69 -0.72 -4.87 -11.65
CA ALA A 69 -1.82 -5.45 -10.89
C ALA A 69 -2.93 -4.43 -10.72
N THR A 70 -4.14 -4.91 -10.45
CA THR A 70 -5.30 -4.08 -10.15
C THR A 70 -5.43 -3.91 -8.64
N ALA A 71 -5.79 -2.70 -8.20
CA ALA A 71 -6.11 -2.40 -6.82
C ALA A 71 -7.35 -1.50 -6.74
N THR A 72 -7.92 -1.37 -5.54
CA THR A 72 -9.08 -0.52 -5.28
C THR A 72 -8.79 0.53 -4.20
N ALA A 73 -9.53 1.64 -4.25
CA ALA A 73 -9.48 2.71 -3.26
C ALA A 73 -10.86 3.31 -3.08
N MET A 74 -11.24 3.65 -1.87
CA MET A 74 -12.36 4.57 -1.67
C MET A 74 -11.92 6.00 -1.98
N VAL A 75 -12.80 6.76 -2.63
CA VAL A 75 -12.62 8.20 -2.88
C VAL A 75 -13.84 8.92 -2.31
N LEU A 76 -13.59 9.74 -1.28
CA LEU A 76 -14.64 10.47 -0.57
C LEU A 76 -14.53 11.95 -0.94
N PHE A 77 -15.61 12.51 -1.47
CA PHE A 77 -15.71 13.93 -1.79
C PHE A 77 -16.43 14.69 -0.68
N PRO A 78 -15.97 15.92 -0.32
CA PRO A 78 -16.60 16.73 0.70
C PRO A 78 -17.90 17.38 0.20
N GLN A 79 -18.79 17.75 1.15
CA GLN A 79 -19.93 18.62 0.87
C GLN A 79 -19.52 20.09 0.71
N VAL A 80 -18.37 20.48 1.23
CA VAL A 80 -17.81 21.83 1.10
C VAL A 80 -17.61 22.17 -0.36
N ALA A 81 -18.01 23.39 -0.75
CA ALA A 81 -17.86 23.87 -2.13
C ALA A 81 -16.39 23.80 -2.59
N ARG A 82 -16.21 23.34 -3.83
CA ARG A 82 -14.87 23.19 -4.42
C ARG A 82 -14.16 24.56 -4.50
N PRO A 83 -12.92 24.66 -3.98
CA PRO A 83 -12.07 25.83 -4.21
C PRO A 83 -11.85 26.09 -5.72
N LYS A 84 -11.59 27.34 -6.09
CA LYS A 84 -11.38 27.70 -7.51
C LYS A 84 -10.24 26.94 -8.17
N ASP A 85 -9.21 26.59 -7.38
CA ASP A 85 -8.02 25.85 -7.79
C ASP A 85 -8.16 24.32 -7.61
N GLY A 86 -9.31 23.83 -7.16
CA GLY A 86 -9.57 22.41 -6.90
C GLY A 86 -9.35 21.98 -5.45
N TYR A 87 -9.82 20.77 -5.12
CA TYR A 87 -9.63 20.17 -3.80
C TYR A 87 -8.20 19.69 -3.61
N ARG A 88 -7.70 19.77 -2.37
CA ARG A 88 -6.49 19.09 -1.91
C ARG A 88 -6.84 17.68 -1.51
N VAL A 89 -5.88 16.76 -1.64
CA VAL A 89 -6.07 15.34 -1.36
C VAL A 89 -5.35 14.93 -0.09
N VAL A 90 -6.03 14.15 0.73
CA VAL A 90 -5.42 13.38 1.82
C VAL A 90 -5.55 11.91 1.49
N VAL A 91 -4.43 11.19 1.42
CA VAL A 91 -4.43 9.73 1.33
C VAL A 91 -4.53 9.18 2.74
N TRP A 92 -5.56 8.36 2.98
CA TRP A 92 -5.68 7.59 4.21
C TRP A 92 -5.15 6.19 4.01
N GLU A 93 -4.13 5.85 4.76
CA GLU A 93 -3.50 4.53 4.76
C GLU A 93 -3.92 3.79 6.03
N HIS A 94 -4.74 2.75 5.84
CA HIS A 94 -5.39 2.04 6.92
C HIS A 94 -4.43 1.13 7.70
N GLY A 95 -4.78 0.85 8.95
CA GLY A 95 -4.11 -0.17 9.77
C GLY A 95 -4.48 -1.58 9.32
N THR A 96 -3.94 -2.59 10.02
CA THR A 96 -4.17 -4.01 9.71
C THR A 96 -5.65 -4.38 9.76
N VAL A 97 -6.16 -4.94 8.67
CA VAL A 97 -7.55 -5.42 8.53
C VAL A 97 -7.63 -6.92 8.23
N GLY A 98 -6.51 -7.54 7.82
CA GLY A 98 -6.41 -8.93 7.38
C GLY A 98 -5.56 -9.06 6.12
N GLY A 99 -5.58 -10.23 5.48
CA GLY A 99 -4.82 -10.54 4.26
C GLY A 99 -5.67 -10.97 3.08
N GLY A 100 -6.92 -11.38 3.30
CA GLY A 100 -7.81 -11.87 2.25
C GLY A 100 -8.66 -10.76 1.61
N ASP A 101 -9.23 -11.06 0.46
CA ASP A 101 -10.03 -10.14 -0.36
C ASP A 101 -11.23 -9.53 0.37
N ASP A 102 -11.87 -10.28 1.27
CA ASP A 102 -13.01 -9.82 2.05
C ASP A 102 -12.62 -8.83 3.16
N CYS A 103 -11.32 -8.70 3.44
CA CYS A 103 -10.80 -7.75 4.41
C CYS A 103 -10.66 -6.33 3.85
N ALA A 104 -10.81 -6.13 2.53
CA ALA A 104 -10.68 -4.82 1.91
C ALA A 104 -11.62 -3.79 2.53
N PRO A 105 -11.13 -2.61 2.99
CA PRO A 105 -11.99 -1.56 3.54
C PRO A 105 -13.13 -1.15 2.62
N SER A 106 -12.93 -1.14 1.30
CA SER A 106 -13.97 -0.79 0.32
C SER A 106 -15.10 -1.82 0.23
N LYS A 107 -14.92 -3.04 0.74
CA LYS A 107 -15.92 -4.12 0.80
C LYS A 107 -16.63 -4.20 2.15
N ASN A 108 -16.28 -3.36 3.11
CA ASN A 108 -16.78 -3.41 4.47
C ASN A 108 -17.36 -2.06 4.92
N VAL A 109 -18.09 -2.05 6.04
CA VAL A 109 -18.50 -0.81 6.69
C VAL A 109 -17.27 -0.04 7.15
N ILE A 110 -17.34 1.30 7.08
CA ILE A 110 -16.21 2.17 7.41
C ILE A 110 -15.84 2.00 8.89
N HIS A 111 -14.57 1.70 9.15
CA HIS A 111 -14.07 1.56 10.51
C HIS A 111 -14.32 2.86 11.32
N PRO A 112 -14.90 2.80 12.53
CA PRO A 112 -15.34 4.00 13.27
C PRO A 112 -14.26 5.08 13.45
N ARG A 113 -13.00 4.69 13.69
CA ARG A 113 -11.89 5.65 13.82
C ARG A 113 -11.57 6.36 12.50
N PHE A 114 -11.63 5.63 11.39
CA PHE A 114 -11.46 6.24 10.07
C PHE A 114 -12.64 7.15 9.73
N LYS A 115 -13.86 6.75 10.07
CA LYS A 115 -15.08 7.56 9.85
C LYS A 115 -14.98 8.93 10.50
N ILE A 116 -14.51 9.00 11.76
CA ILE A 116 -14.30 10.26 12.49
C ILE A 116 -13.23 11.13 11.81
N LEU A 117 -12.10 10.54 11.40
CA LEU A 117 -11.04 11.25 10.70
C LEU A 117 -11.50 11.74 9.34
N ALA A 118 -12.13 10.86 8.55
CA ALA A 118 -12.64 11.20 7.23
C ALA A 118 -13.66 12.34 7.30
N ASP A 119 -14.58 12.28 8.26
CA ASP A 119 -15.55 13.35 8.49
C ASP A 119 -14.89 14.69 8.77
N SER A 120 -13.89 14.71 9.64
CA SER A 120 -13.12 15.92 9.96
C SER A 120 -12.37 16.48 8.75
N LEU A 121 -11.76 15.62 7.93
CA LEU A 121 -11.05 16.03 6.71
C LEU A 121 -12.00 16.55 5.64
N LEU A 122 -13.15 15.90 5.46
CA LEU A 122 -14.18 16.32 4.53
C LEU A 122 -14.79 17.67 4.95
N ALA A 123 -15.08 17.87 6.25
CA ALA A 123 -15.52 19.14 6.79
C ALA A 123 -14.52 20.29 6.55
N ALA A 124 -13.22 19.95 6.55
CA ALA A 124 -12.14 20.88 6.21
C ALA A 124 -11.94 21.08 4.68
N GLY A 125 -12.72 20.40 3.83
CA GLY A 125 -12.71 20.57 2.38
C GLY A 125 -11.63 19.75 1.65
N TYR A 126 -11.12 18.69 2.25
CA TYR A 126 -10.23 17.74 1.57
C TYR A 126 -11.01 16.63 0.88
N VAL A 127 -10.53 16.16 -0.26
CA VAL A 127 -10.88 14.85 -0.80
C VAL A 127 -10.03 13.79 -0.10
N VAL A 128 -10.64 12.68 0.32
CA VAL A 128 -9.94 11.57 0.93
C VAL A 128 -9.84 10.43 -0.07
N VAL A 129 -8.62 9.95 -0.35
CA VAL A 129 -8.35 8.75 -1.14
C VAL A 129 -7.82 7.69 -0.18
N ALA A 130 -8.52 6.57 -0.09
CA ALA A 130 -8.20 5.49 0.86
C ALA A 130 -7.99 4.17 0.11
N PRO A 131 -6.73 3.87 -0.31
CA PRO A 131 -6.42 2.62 -0.98
C PRO A 131 -6.65 1.42 -0.06
N ASP A 132 -7.15 0.33 -0.63
CA ASP A 132 -7.29 -0.96 0.06
C ASP A 132 -5.95 -1.70 0.19
N TYR A 133 -4.92 -1.27 -0.54
CA TYR A 133 -3.62 -1.88 -0.81
C TYR A 133 -3.68 -3.05 -1.82
N GLU A 134 -2.50 -3.42 -2.33
CA GLU A 134 -2.28 -4.59 -3.19
C GLU A 134 -2.81 -5.87 -2.55
N GLY A 135 -3.55 -6.68 -3.31
CA GLY A 135 -4.02 -7.99 -2.86
C GLY A 135 -5.12 -7.95 -1.79
N LEU A 136 -5.76 -6.80 -1.56
CA LEU A 136 -6.99 -6.69 -0.79
C LEU A 136 -8.14 -6.28 -1.70
N GLY A 137 -9.16 -7.13 -1.78
CA GLY A 137 -10.33 -6.90 -2.62
C GLY A 137 -10.12 -7.11 -4.12
N THR A 138 -8.91 -7.47 -4.53
CA THR A 138 -8.47 -7.70 -5.91
C THR A 138 -7.53 -8.89 -5.95
N PRO A 139 -7.38 -9.59 -7.12
CA PRO A 139 -6.55 -10.78 -7.20
C PRO A 139 -5.09 -10.53 -6.80
N GLY A 140 -4.55 -11.43 -6.00
CA GLY A 140 -3.16 -11.43 -5.55
C GLY A 140 -3.05 -11.65 -4.04
N ILE A 141 -1.86 -11.92 -3.55
CA ILE A 141 -1.59 -12.05 -2.12
C ILE A 141 -1.19 -10.69 -1.58
N HIS A 142 -1.80 -10.27 -0.46
CA HIS A 142 -1.47 -8.98 0.18
C HIS A 142 -0.03 -8.97 0.71
N PRO A 143 0.86 -8.07 0.19
CA PRO A 143 2.24 -7.96 0.65
C PRO A 143 2.32 -7.21 1.98
N TYR A 144 1.73 -7.79 3.02
CA TYR A 144 1.63 -7.20 4.35
C TYR A 144 2.97 -6.64 4.83
N LEU A 145 2.99 -5.36 5.23
CA LEU A 145 4.18 -4.62 5.67
C LEU A 145 5.31 -4.51 4.63
N ASN A 146 5.04 -4.78 3.35
CA ASN A 146 6.01 -4.49 2.31
C ASN A 146 6.03 -2.99 1.99
N PHE A 147 7.14 -2.34 2.30
CA PHE A 147 7.34 -0.90 2.19
C PHE A 147 7.07 -0.36 0.77
N SER A 148 7.65 -1.03 -0.23
CA SER A 148 7.50 -0.62 -1.64
C SER A 148 6.08 -0.79 -2.16
N SER A 149 5.41 -1.91 -1.84
CA SER A 149 4.03 -2.16 -2.27
C SER A 149 3.05 -1.17 -1.64
N ALA A 150 3.19 -0.89 -0.33
CA ALA A 150 2.36 0.08 0.37
C ALA A 150 2.46 1.48 -0.29
N ALA A 151 3.68 1.96 -0.52
CA ALA A 151 3.91 3.24 -1.20
C ALA A 151 3.31 3.27 -2.60
N LYS A 152 3.53 2.23 -3.41
CA LYS A 152 3.01 2.14 -4.78
C LYS A 152 1.49 2.11 -4.82
N SER A 153 0.83 1.46 -3.84
CA SER A 153 -0.63 1.49 -3.72
C SER A 153 -1.14 2.93 -3.55
N ALA A 154 -0.53 3.70 -2.65
CA ALA A 154 -0.90 5.09 -2.40
C ALA A 154 -0.62 6.01 -3.60
N LEU A 155 0.61 5.94 -4.16
CA LEU A 155 0.98 6.78 -5.29
C LEU A 155 0.11 6.53 -6.53
N SER A 156 -0.15 5.25 -6.83
CA SER A 156 -0.99 4.88 -7.98
C SER A 156 -2.45 5.28 -7.78
N ALA A 157 -2.99 5.17 -6.56
CA ALA A 157 -4.33 5.65 -6.24
C ALA A 157 -4.46 7.18 -6.41
N VAL A 158 -3.45 7.94 -5.95
CA VAL A 158 -3.41 9.41 -6.14
C VAL A 158 -3.30 9.75 -7.62
N GLN A 159 -2.46 9.07 -8.38
CA GLN A 159 -2.30 9.30 -9.81
C GLN A 159 -3.62 9.00 -10.55
N ALA A 160 -4.25 7.86 -10.26
CA ALA A 160 -5.54 7.50 -10.84
C ALA A 160 -6.63 8.53 -10.52
N ALA A 161 -6.68 9.02 -9.28
CA ALA A 161 -7.60 10.08 -8.90
C ALA A 161 -7.33 11.39 -9.64
N LYS A 162 -6.06 11.80 -9.79
CA LYS A 162 -5.68 12.99 -10.57
C LYS A 162 -6.05 12.83 -12.04
N ASP A 163 -5.79 11.68 -12.64
CA ASP A 163 -6.10 11.40 -14.05
C ASP A 163 -7.60 11.45 -14.32
N HIS A 164 -8.40 10.87 -13.44
CA HIS A 164 -9.85 10.78 -13.60
C HIS A 164 -10.58 12.08 -13.25
N TYR A 165 -10.30 12.65 -12.08
CA TYR A 165 -11.02 13.82 -11.59
C TYR A 165 -10.46 15.15 -12.11
N GLY A 166 -9.24 15.15 -12.65
CA GLY A 166 -8.63 16.29 -13.36
C GLY A 166 -8.68 17.57 -12.55
N LYS A 167 -9.26 18.61 -13.13
CA LYS A 167 -9.37 19.96 -12.53
C LYS A 167 -10.25 20.02 -11.26
N GLN A 168 -10.89 18.95 -10.85
CA GLN A 168 -11.56 18.92 -9.55
C GLN A 168 -10.55 18.88 -8.40
N LEU A 169 -9.35 18.35 -8.65
CA LEU A 169 -8.24 18.30 -7.71
C LEU A 169 -7.19 19.35 -8.10
N ASN A 170 -6.52 19.96 -7.12
CA ASN A 170 -5.45 20.94 -7.40
C ASN A 170 -4.04 20.35 -7.48
N GLY A 171 -3.92 19.04 -7.40
CA GLY A 171 -2.66 18.32 -7.44
C GLY A 171 -1.93 18.18 -6.10
N ALA A 172 -2.14 19.07 -5.13
CA ALA A 172 -1.49 18.97 -3.81
C ALA A 172 -2.09 17.84 -2.99
N TRP A 173 -1.21 17.04 -2.36
CA TRP A 173 -1.63 15.88 -1.56
C TRP A 173 -0.67 15.56 -0.42
N MET A 174 -1.17 14.82 0.57
CA MET A 174 -0.38 14.30 1.70
C MET A 174 -0.88 12.91 2.10
N SER A 175 -0.07 12.16 2.85
CA SER A 175 -0.45 10.87 3.40
C SER A 175 -0.66 10.93 4.91
N VAL A 176 -1.63 10.16 5.38
CA VAL A 176 -1.93 10.00 6.81
C VAL A 176 -2.23 8.52 7.05
N GLY A 177 -1.60 7.91 8.03
CA GLY A 177 -1.84 6.50 8.34
C GLY A 177 -1.56 6.15 9.80
N GLN A 178 -2.09 5.00 10.24
CA GLN A 178 -1.93 4.52 11.61
C GLN A 178 -1.57 3.03 11.62
N SER A 179 -0.65 2.61 12.48
CA SER A 179 -0.15 1.23 12.62
C SER A 179 0.49 0.75 11.30
N GLN A 180 -0.02 -0.31 10.64
CA GLN A 180 0.37 -0.68 9.27
C GLN A 180 0.29 0.54 8.34
N GLY A 181 -0.77 1.35 8.45
CA GLY A 181 -0.92 2.57 7.67
C GLY A 181 0.09 3.65 8.03
N GLY A 182 0.53 3.72 9.28
CA GLY A 182 1.64 4.58 9.68
C GLY A 182 2.95 4.17 9.01
N HIS A 183 3.22 2.86 8.92
CA HIS A 183 4.32 2.32 8.13
C HIS A 183 4.17 2.65 6.63
N ALA A 184 2.97 2.48 6.09
CA ALA A 184 2.66 2.84 4.69
C ALA A 184 2.86 4.33 4.42
N SER A 185 2.46 5.22 5.36
CA SER A 185 2.62 6.66 5.21
C SER A 185 4.09 7.10 5.23
N LEU A 186 4.96 6.43 6.00
CA LEU A 186 6.42 6.62 5.92
C LEU A 186 6.97 6.13 4.57
N ALA A 187 6.50 4.99 4.09
CA ALA A 187 6.87 4.48 2.77
C ALA A 187 6.45 5.45 1.66
N THR A 188 5.24 5.96 1.73
CA THR A 188 4.73 6.96 0.78
C THR A 188 5.59 8.23 0.80
N ALA A 189 6.02 8.71 1.97
CA ALA A 189 6.91 9.86 2.09
C ALA A 189 8.27 9.63 1.40
N GLU A 190 8.85 8.44 1.56
CA GLU A 190 10.11 8.06 0.90
C GLU A 190 9.97 8.06 -0.63
N TYR A 191 8.91 7.43 -1.15
CA TYR A 191 8.70 7.28 -2.58
C TYR A 191 8.15 8.54 -3.26
N ALA A 192 7.47 9.41 -2.53
CA ALA A 192 6.94 10.68 -3.03
C ALA A 192 7.89 11.88 -2.84
N ASN A 193 9.12 11.68 -2.35
CA ASN A 193 10.03 12.75 -1.96
C ASN A 193 10.44 13.69 -3.10
N THR A 194 10.31 13.26 -4.35
CA THR A 194 10.57 14.06 -5.56
C THR A 194 9.30 14.69 -6.16
N ASP A 195 8.11 14.31 -5.70
CA ASP A 195 6.85 14.92 -6.13
C ASP A 195 6.65 16.28 -5.43
N THR A 196 6.83 17.36 -6.17
CA THR A 196 6.68 18.73 -5.66
C THR A 196 5.25 19.04 -5.15
N THR A 197 4.27 18.25 -5.55
CA THR A 197 2.87 18.38 -5.10
C THR A 197 2.59 17.63 -3.79
N TYR A 198 3.46 16.70 -3.40
CA TYR A 198 3.39 16.02 -2.10
C TYR A 198 3.80 16.96 -0.96
N LYS A 199 3.03 16.98 0.12
CA LYS A 199 3.18 17.96 1.22
C LYS A 199 3.64 17.33 2.54
N GLY A 200 3.77 16.02 2.60
CA GLY A 200 4.30 15.32 3.75
C GLY A 200 3.41 14.19 4.26
N ALA A 201 3.88 13.54 5.31
CA ALA A 201 3.26 12.38 5.95
C ALA A 201 2.87 12.65 7.40
N VAL A 202 1.79 12.03 7.84
CA VAL A 202 1.46 11.85 9.25
C VAL A 202 1.42 10.35 9.54
N ALA A 203 2.40 9.84 10.28
CA ALA A 203 2.53 8.44 10.63
C ALA A 203 2.22 8.21 12.11
N GLY A 204 1.00 7.80 12.40
CA GLY A 204 0.55 7.48 13.76
C GLY A 204 0.97 6.07 14.17
N ALA A 205 1.76 5.93 15.24
CA ALA A 205 2.23 4.64 15.77
C ALA A 205 2.64 3.64 14.66
N PRO A 206 3.60 4.00 13.80
CA PRO A 206 3.96 3.17 12.66
C PRO A 206 4.49 1.80 13.11
N ALA A 207 4.16 0.75 12.33
CA ALA A 207 4.72 -0.58 12.52
C ALA A 207 6.21 -0.56 12.13
N SER A 208 7.06 -0.09 13.04
CA SER A 208 8.51 0.05 12.86
C SER A 208 9.27 -0.67 13.97
N SER A 209 10.55 -0.97 13.73
CA SER A 209 11.42 -1.68 14.69
C SER A 209 10.82 -3.01 15.20
N LEU A 210 10.01 -3.68 14.38
CA LEU A 210 9.26 -4.88 14.77
C LEU A 210 10.17 -6.00 15.27
N GLY A 211 11.35 -6.18 14.68
CA GLY A 211 12.32 -7.16 15.16
C GLY A 211 12.68 -6.94 16.62
N LYS A 212 13.00 -5.72 17.03
CA LYS A 212 13.30 -5.39 18.42
C LYS A 212 12.07 -5.57 19.32
N ILE A 213 10.90 -5.12 18.86
CA ILE A 213 9.66 -5.25 19.64
C ILE A 213 9.34 -6.72 19.90
N ILE A 214 9.38 -7.56 18.86
CA ILE A 214 8.98 -8.97 18.95
C ILE A 214 10.02 -9.81 19.72
N LEU A 215 11.32 -9.54 19.52
CA LEU A 215 12.37 -10.37 20.10
C LEU A 215 12.79 -9.94 21.53
N GLU A 216 12.64 -8.67 21.87
CA GLU A 216 13.13 -8.14 23.13
C GLU A 216 12.01 -7.58 24.01
N VAL A 217 11.20 -6.67 23.48
CA VAL A 217 10.25 -5.89 24.31
C VAL A 217 9.00 -6.70 24.67
N ALA A 218 8.37 -7.33 23.68
CA ALA A 218 7.12 -8.04 23.87
C ALA A 218 7.25 -9.27 24.79
N PRO A 219 8.30 -10.14 24.69
CA PRO A 219 8.46 -11.25 25.61
C PRO A 219 8.58 -10.81 27.07
N ALA A 220 9.37 -9.76 27.35
CA ALA A 220 9.53 -9.27 28.70
C ALA A 220 8.23 -8.67 29.27
N ALA A 221 7.53 -7.87 28.47
CA ALA A 221 6.25 -7.26 28.86
C ALA A 221 5.17 -8.32 29.11
N LEU A 222 5.08 -9.33 28.22
CA LEU A 222 4.12 -10.44 28.38
C LEU A 222 4.39 -11.27 29.62
N ALA A 223 5.65 -11.62 29.91
CA ALA A 223 6.01 -12.36 31.11
C ALA A 223 5.60 -11.61 32.39
N ASP A 224 5.78 -10.28 32.44
CA ASP A 224 5.36 -9.44 33.57
C ASP A 224 3.83 -9.38 33.72
N ILE A 225 3.10 -9.26 32.62
CA ILE A 225 1.61 -9.28 32.62
C ILE A 225 1.12 -10.63 33.13
N GLU A 226 1.63 -11.73 32.57
CA GLU A 226 1.25 -13.11 32.93
C GLU A 226 1.53 -13.40 34.41
N ALA A 227 2.69 -12.94 34.94
CA ALA A 227 3.01 -13.10 36.35
C ALA A 227 2.01 -12.38 37.26
N ARG A 228 1.61 -11.15 36.90
CA ARG A 228 0.60 -10.39 37.66
C ARG A 228 -0.77 -11.04 37.59
N GLU A 229 -1.19 -11.50 36.43
CA GLU A 229 -2.47 -12.19 36.21
C GLU A 229 -2.52 -13.52 37.01
N THR A 230 -1.42 -14.24 37.05
CA THR A 230 -1.31 -15.48 37.82
C THR A 230 -1.38 -15.21 39.31
N ALA A 231 -0.66 -14.19 39.81
CA ALA A 231 -0.72 -13.79 41.22
C ALA A 231 -2.13 -13.31 41.64
N ALA A 232 -2.88 -12.73 40.71
CA ALA A 232 -4.26 -12.29 40.93
C ALA A 232 -5.29 -13.41 40.71
N ASN A 233 -4.87 -14.64 40.41
CA ASN A 233 -5.72 -15.80 40.08
C ASN A 233 -6.74 -15.51 38.97
N ILE A 234 -6.37 -14.71 37.94
CA ILE A 234 -7.23 -14.43 36.80
C ILE A 234 -7.33 -15.69 35.94
N PRO A 235 -8.56 -16.22 35.65
CA PRO A 235 -8.76 -17.35 34.75
C PRO A 235 -8.20 -17.06 33.34
N LEU A 236 -7.72 -18.10 32.63
CA LEU A 236 -7.07 -17.98 31.32
C LEU A 236 -7.91 -17.21 30.29
N GLU A 237 -9.22 -17.46 30.29
CA GLU A 237 -10.18 -16.84 29.37
C GLU A 237 -10.37 -15.33 29.58
N PHE A 238 -9.89 -14.77 30.69
CA PHE A 238 -9.96 -13.34 31.00
C PHE A 238 -8.58 -12.68 31.05
N ARG A 239 -7.52 -13.39 30.64
CA ARG A 239 -6.14 -12.86 30.67
C ARG A 239 -5.82 -12.02 29.45
N THR A 240 -5.40 -10.80 29.67
CA THR A 240 -4.86 -9.90 28.63
C THR A 240 -3.60 -10.47 27.96
N SER A 241 -2.77 -11.22 28.71
CA SER A 241 -1.60 -11.90 28.16
C SER A 241 -1.99 -12.90 27.05
N VAL A 242 -3.07 -13.68 27.24
CA VAL A 242 -3.57 -14.64 26.24
C VAL A 242 -4.03 -13.92 24.98
N ASP A 243 -4.84 -12.86 25.10
CA ASP A 243 -5.31 -12.07 23.97
C ASP A 243 -4.16 -11.39 23.22
N THR A 244 -3.16 -10.92 23.96
CA THR A 244 -1.96 -10.31 23.37
C THR A 244 -1.13 -11.33 22.60
N TYR A 245 -0.93 -12.54 23.14
CA TYR A 245 -0.27 -13.63 22.41
C TYR A 245 -1.04 -14.00 21.13
N ALA A 246 -2.35 -14.13 21.20
CA ALA A 246 -3.19 -14.43 20.03
C ALA A 246 -3.04 -13.33 18.95
N THR A 247 -3.04 -12.07 19.34
CA THR A 247 -2.84 -10.93 18.45
C THR A 247 -1.45 -10.95 17.78
N LEU A 248 -0.38 -11.24 18.55
CA LEU A 248 0.98 -11.35 18.00
C LEU A 248 1.11 -12.53 17.02
N LEU A 249 0.45 -13.66 17.30
CA LEU A 249 0.41 -14.79 16.38
C LEU A 249 -0.32 -14.45 15.06
N ALA A 250 -1.42 -13.70 15.14
CA ALA A 250 -2.13 -13.23 13.96
C ALA A 250 -1.23 -12.31 13.10
N TYR A 251 -0.51 -11.37 13.71
CA TYR A 251 0.44 -10.53 12.98
C TYR A 251 1.61 -11.31 12.41
N ALA A 252 2.10 -12.34 13.11
CA ALA A 252 3.13 -13.24 12.58
C ALA A 252 2.62 -13.99 11.33
N ALA A 253 1.39 -14.51 11.38
CA ALA A 253 0.76 -15.16 10.22
C ALA A 253 0.66 -14.21 9.02
N LEU A 254 0.16 -12.99 9.22
CA LEU A 254 0.08 -11.96 8.18
C LEU A 254 1.48 -11.58 7.64
N THR A 255 2.50 -11.54 8.49
CA THR A 255 3.88 -11.31 8.05
C THR A 255 4.36 -12.46 7.14
N GLY A 256 4.01 -13.70 7.45
CA GLY A 256 4.26 -14.85 6.57
C GLY A 256 3.58 -14.69 5.20
N VAL A 257 2.33 -14.23 5.18
CA VAL A 257 1.59 -13.91 3.94
C VAL A 257 2.33 -12.84 3.13
N GLY A 258 2.78 -11.76 3.79
CA GLY A 258 3.56 -10.70 3.14
C GLY A 258 4.88 -11.18 2.55
N ILE A 259 5.60 -12.09 3.24
CA ILE A 259 6.81 -12.73 2.71
C ILE A 259 6.49 -13.57 1.47
N LYS A 260 5.42 -14.37 1.50
CA LYS A 260 5.01 -15.20 0.36
C LYS A 260 4.61 -14.37 -0.85
N ALA A 261 3.95 -13.22 -0.65
CA ALA A 261 3.64 -12.29 -1.73
C ALA A 261 4.91 -11.77 -2.42
N TYR A 262 5.97 -11.49 -1.65
CA TYR A 262 7.26 -11.02 -2.15
C TYR A 262 8.11 -12.15 -2.73
N GLU A 263 8.21 -13.30 -2.02
CA GLU A 263 8.97 -14.49 -2.42
C GLU A 263 8.01 -15.68 -2.63
N PRO A 264 7.51 -15.90 -3.86
CA PRO A 264 6.51 -16.95 -4.13
C PRO A 264 6.96 -18.39 -3.81
N ARG A 265 8.28 -18.63 -3.70
CA ARG A 265 8.83 -19.94 -3.31
C ARG A 265 8.84 -20.17 -1.80
N PHE A 266 8.55 -19.12 -1.01
CA PHE A 266 8.46 -19.23 0.44
C PHE A 266 7.35 -20.20 0.83
N ASN A 267 7.68 -21.11 1.78
CA ASN A 267 6.73 -22.06 2.34
C ASN A 267 6.53 -21.73 3.83
N TYR A 268 5.30 -21.68 4.27
CA TYR A 268 4.97 -21.43 5.68
C TYR A 268 5.61 -22.44 6.63
N GLN A 269 5.89 -23.68 6.18
CA GLN A 269 6.59 -24.69 6.97
C GLN A 269 8.05 -24.34 7.27
N ASP A 270 8.65 -23.40 6.53
CA ASP A 270 10.03 -22.99 6.74
C ASP A 270 10.22 -22.20 8.04
N ILE A 271 9.14 -21.54 8.52
CA ILE A 271 9.17 -20.71 9.73
C ILE A 271 8.07 -21.04 10.74
N PHE A 272 6.97 -21.63 10.33
CA PHE A 272 5.87 -21.97 11.22
C PHE A 272 5.81 -23.45 11.55
N GLN A 273 5.57 -23.78 12.82
CA GLN A 273 5.22 -25.14 13.21
C GLN A 273 3.87 -25.54 12.61
N SER A 274 3.61 -26.83 12.48
CA SER A 274 2.43 -27.38 11.77
C SER A 274 1.08 -26.75 12.18
N ARG A 275 0.89 -26.41 13.46
CA ARG A 275 -0.33 -25.73 13.93
C ARG A 275 -0.46 -24.30 13.45
N ALA A 276 0.66 -23.58 13.36
CA ALA A 276 0.67 -22.18 12.94
C ALA A 276 0.65 -22.04 11.39
N LYS A 277 1.04 -23.09 10.66
CA LYS A 277 0.94 -23.13 9.19
C LYS A 277 -0.50 -22.88 8.71
N SER A 278 -1.47 -23.59 9.29
CA SER A 278 -2.89 -23.44 8.91
C SER A 278 -3.43 -22.05 9.20
N LEU A 279 -2.92 -21.37 10.22
CA LEU A 279 -3.27 -19.97 10.48
C LEU A 279 -2.74 -19.03 9.40
N ALA A 280 -1.52 -19.26 8.91
CA ALA A 280 -0.95 -18.45 7.82
C ALA A 280 -1.67 -18.71 6.49
N GLU A 281 -2.02 -19.97 6.19
CA GLU A 281 -2.85 -20.32 5.02
C GLU A 281 -4.24 -19.68 5.09
N PHE A 282 -4.86 -19.69 6.27
CA PHE A 282 -6.14 -19.01 6.49
C PHE A 282 -6.03 -17.48 6.36
N ALA A 283 -4.92 -16.88 6.82
CA ALA A 283 -4.68 -15.45 6.74
C ALA A 283 -4.38 -14.96 5.31
N GLU A 284 -4.01 -15.86 4.41
CA GLU A 284 -3.78 -15.57 2.99
C GLU A 284 -5.12 -15.30 2.26
N GLY A 285 -6.22 -15.90 2.71
CA GLY A 285 -7.57 -15.76 2.15
C GLY A 285 -8.08 -16.97 1.39
#